data_f5fe7bf68e360a978c1f768a8d84d21a
#
_entry.id   f5fe7bf68e360a978c1f768a8d84d21a
#
_cell.length_a   1.000
_cell.length_b   1.000
_cell.length_c   1.000
_cell.angle_alpha   90.00
_cell.angle_beta   90.00
_cell.angle_gamma   90.00
#
_symmetry.space_group_name_H-M   'P 1'
#
loop_
_entity.id
_entity.type
_entity.pdbx_description
1 polymer ?
#
loop_
_entity_poly.entity_id
_entity_poly.type
_entity_poly.pdbx_seq_one_letter_code
_entity_poly.pdbx_strand_id
1 'polypeptide(L)'
;MAGASQFTEWERSRLREPPNSEALLTWYDRHAREMPWRVGPAQRRDGQQPDPYKIWLSEVMLQQTTVAAVKAYFLRFTSRWPTVTALAAAEDGDVMAAWAGLGYYARARNLLKCARTVVTDHGGAFPTSREALLSLPGIGPYTASAIASIAFDNPETVVDGNVERVMARLYDIHTPLPSAKPELTQRARGLTPNKRPGDYAQAVMDLGATLCTPRSPACGICPWHTPCVARSNGTQAELPKKIPKNPKPIRYGIAYIARRADGA
;
A
#
# COMPACT_ATOMS: atom_id res chain seq x y z
N MET A 1 -4.59 -51.94 8.92
CA MET A 1 -4.26 -51.01 7.83
C MET A 1 -5.45 -50.06 7.67
N ALA A 2 -5.37 -48.86 8.23
CA ALA A 2 -6.45 -47.89 8.18
C ALA A 2 -6.36 -47.14 6.85
N GLY A 3 -7.44 -47.25 6.03
CA GLY A 3 -7.55 -46.52 4.76
C GLY A 3 -7.57 -45.02 4.98
N ALA A 4 -6.59 -44.31 4.42
CA ALA A 4 -6.62 -42.87 4.32
C ALA A 4 -7.82 -42.51 3.44
N SER A 5 -8.82 -41.85 4.02
CA SER A 5 -9.99 -41.31 3.33
C SER A 5 -9.51 -40.35 2.24
N GLN A 6 -9.64 -40.77 0.98
CA GLN A 6 -9.37 -39.90 -0.18
C GLN A 6 -10.55 -38.96 -0.37
N PHE A 7 -10.56 -37.87 0.40
CA PHE A 7 -11.46 -36.76 0.08
C PHE A 7 -11.08 -36.17 -1.29
N THR A 8 -12.05 -36.02 -2.15
CA THR A 8 -11.89 -35.34 -3.43
C THR A 8 -11.47 -33.88 -3.20
N GLU A 9 -10.82 -33.25 -4.20
CA GLU A 9 -10.41 -31.84 -4.13
C GLU A 9 -11.60 -30.91 -3.85
N TRP A 10 -12.79 -31.27 -4.34
CA TRP A 10 -14.05 -30.59 -4.11
C TRP A 10 -14.54 -30.72 -2.65
N GLU A 11 -14.41 -31.89 -2.04
CA GLU A 11 -14.72 -32.11 -0.62
C GLU A 11 -13.77 -31.37 0.30
N ARG A 12 -12.46 -31.36 -0.04
CA ARG A 12 -11.45 -30.56 0.69
C ARG A 12 -11.71 -29.05 0.61
N SER A 13 -12.25 -28.54 -0.51
CA SER A 13 -12.59 -27.11 -0.64
C SER A 13 -13.79 -26.71 0.22
N ARG A 14 -14.73 -27.61 0.46
CA ARG A 14 -15.92 -27.39 1.33
C ARG A 14 -15.62 -27.44 2.82
N LEU A 15 -14.55 -28.12 3.22
CA LEU A 15 -14.16 -28.26 4.62
C LEU A 15 -13.25 -27.13 5.12
N ARG A 16 -12.84 -26.22 4.25
CA ARG A 16 -12.02 -25.07 4.65
C ARG A 16 -12.90 -23.92 5.09
N GLU A 17 -12.65 -23.43 6.29
CA GLU A 17 -13.20 -22.14 6.68
C GLU A 17 -12.77 -21.08 5.66
N PRO A 18 -13.71 -20.26 5.16
CA PRO A 18 -13.34 -19.18 4.26
C PRO A 18 -12.42 -18.17 4.97
N PRO A 19 -11.49 -17.53 4.24
CA PRO A 19 -10.71 -16.46 4.84
C PRO A 19 -11.65 -15.36 5.34
N ASN A 20 -11.37 -14.86 6.55
CA ASN A 20 -12.16 -13.78 7.15
C ASN A 20 -11.24 -12.63 7.60
N SER A 21 -11.79 -11.43 7.64
CA SER A 21 -11.08 -10.22 8.04
C SER A 21 -10.76 -10.20 9.54
N GLU A 22 -11.57 -10.84 10.36
CA GLU A 22 -11.42 -10.81 11.83
C GLU A 22 -10.14 -11.51 12.29
N ALA A 23 -9.83 -12.69 11.72
CA ALA A 23 -8.59 -13.39 12.01
C ALA A 23 -7.35 -12.53 11.69
N LEU A 24 -7.39 -11.79 10.57
CA LEU A 24 -6.31 -10.89 10.19
C LEU A 24 -6.23 -9.67 11.12
N LEU A 25 -7.36 -9.06 11.49
CA LEU A 25 -7.42 -7.92 12.41
C LEU A 25 -6.93 -8.32 13.81
N THR A 26 -7.27 -9.52 14.29
CA THR A 26 -6.76 -10.06 15.56
C THR A 26 -5.24 -10.21 15.54
N TRP A 27 -4.68 -10.67 14.42
CA TRP A 27 -3.23 -10.72 14.22
C TRP A 27 -2.63 -9.30 14.18
N TYR A 28 -3.25 -8.38 13.45
CA TYR A 28 -2.79 -7.00 13.29
C TYR A 28 -2.75 -6.25 14.63
N ASP A 29 -3.71 -6.49 15.51
CA ASP A 29 -3.76 -5.88 16.84
C ASP A 29 -2.51 -6.14 17.69
N ARG A 30 -1.76 -7.21 17.38
CA ARG A 30 -0.53 -7.62 18.10
C ARG A 30 0.74 -7.38 17.30
N HIS A 31 0.65 -7.28 15.98
CA HIS A 31 1.80 -7.30 15.07
C HIS A 31 1.87 -6.13 14.11
N ALA A 32 1.01 -5.12 14.29
CA ALA A 32 1.03 -3.91 13.47
C ALA A 32 2.42 -3.28 13.45
N ARG A 33 2.92 -2.94 12.25
CA ARG A 33 4.21 -2.26 12.12
C ARG A 33 4.10 -0.81 12.58
N GLU A 34 5.04 -0.39 13.41
CA GLU A 34 5.15 1.00 13.84
C GLU A 34 5.78 1.87 12.75
N MET A 35 5.07 2.90 12.37
CA MET A 35 5.52 3.88 11.37
C MET A 35 5.10 5.29 11.77
N PRO A 36 5.92 6.33 11.48
CA PRO A 36 5.65 7.70 11.96
C PRO A 36 4.36 8.31 11.39
N TRP A 37 3.80 7.74 10.35
CA TRP A 37 2.53 8.17 9.74
C TRP A 37 1.32 7.34 10.14
N ARG A 38 1.49 6.31 10.99
CA ARG A 38 0.41 5.42 11.41
C ARG A 38 -0.04 5.71 12.83
N VAL A 39 -1.32 5.58 13.04
CA VAL A 39 -1.92 5.39 14.36
C VAL A 39 -2.16 3.91 14.53
N GLY A 40 -1.50 3.30 15.50
CA GLY A 40 -1.58 1.85 15.74
C GLY A 40 -2.92 1.42 16.35
N PRO A 41 -3.24 0.10 16.34
CA PRO A 41 -4.52 -0.40 16.84
C PRO A 41 -4.82 -0.03 18.30
N ALA A 42 -3.81 0.00 19.18
CA ALA A 42 -3.97 0.42 20.56
C ALA A 42 -4.37 1.89 20.66
N GLN A 43 -3.64 2.76 19.98
CA GLN A 43 -3.93 4.21 19.94
C GLN A 43 -5.29 4.51 19.34
N ARG A 44 -5.74 3.74 18.32
CA ARG A 44 -7.08 3.88 17.75
C ARG A 44 -8.17 3.48 18.76
N ARG A 45 -7.95 2.41 19.54
CA ARG A 45 -8.88 2.05 20.64
C ARG A 45 -8.97 3.14 21.70
N ASP A 46 -7.88 3.87 21.93
CA ASP A 46 -7.82 5.01 22.84
C ASP A 46 -8.43 6.30 22.21
N GLY A 47 -9.01 6.20 21.02
CA GLY A 47 -9.72 7.30 20.33
C GLY A 47 -8.85 8.16 19.42
N GLN A 48 -7.54 7.86 19.27
CA GLN A 48 -6.68 8.62 18.36
C GLN A 48 -7.06 8.35 16.91
N GLN A 49 -7.27 9.43 16.14
CA GLN A 49 -7.59 9.35 14.73
C GLN A 49 -6.34 9.54 13.87
N PRO A 50 -6.22 8.83 12.73
CA PRO A 50 -5.18 9.07 11.76
C PRO A 50 -5.32 10.49 11.15
N ASP A 51 -4.20 11.16 10.98
CA ASP A 51 -4.14 12.46 10.33
C ASP A 51 -4.14 12.29 8.79
N PRO A 52 -5.18 12.76 8.07
CA PRO A 52 -5.25 12.61 6.61
C PRO A 52 -4.06 13.20 5.87
N TYR A 53 -3.50 14.31 6.36
CA TYR A 53 -2.30 14.91 5.80
C TYR A 53 -1.09 13.96 5.89
N LYS A 54 -0.89 13.33 7.04
CA LYS A 54 0.22 12.39 7.25
C LYS A 54 0.04 11.12 6.44
N ILE A 55 -1.17 10.60 6.35
CA ILE A 55 -1.48 9.44 5.50
C ILE A 55 -1.19 9.76 4.04
N TRP A 56 -1.77 10.84 3.50
CA TRP A 56 -1.54 11.25 2.12
C TRP A 56 -0.05 11.47 1.81
N LEU A 57 0.66 12.21 2.66
CA LEU A 57 2.09 12.50 2.47
C LEU A 57 2.90 11.20 2.39
N SER A 58 2.63 10.25 3.30
CA SER A 58 3.31 8.96 3.31
C SER A 58 3.02 8.14 2.05
N GLU A 59 1.76 8.09 1.60
CA GLU A 59 1.36 7.36 0.40
C GLU A 59 2.05 7.92 -0.86
N VAL A 60 2.18 9.24 -0.97
CA VAL A 60 2.92 9.86 -2.08
C VAL A 60 4.42 9.56 -2.00
N MET A 61 5.02 9.63 -0.82
CA MET A 61 6.44 9.35 -0.64
C MET A 61 6.80 7.87 -0.88
N LEU A 62 5.90 6.95 -0.51
CA LEU A 62 6.10 5.51 -0.67
C LEU A 62 5.96 5.02 -2.12
N GLN A 63 5.43 5.83 -3.04
CA GLN A 63 5.37 5.46 -4.45
C GLN A 63 6.79 5.17 -4.99
N GLN A 64 7.07 3.90 -5.33
CA GLN A 64 8.36 3.44 -5.86
C GLN A 64 9.58 3.69 -4.93
N THR A 65 9.34 3.87 -3.63
CA THR A 65 10.37 4.12 -2.63
C THR A 65 10.18 3.19 -1.43
N THR A 66 11.26 2.77 -0.77
CA THR A 66 11.19 1.87 0.38
C THR A 66 10.79 2.61 1.66
N VAL A 67 10.13 1.89 2.58
CA VAL A 67 9.78 2.42 3.91
C VAL A 67 11.00 2.98 4.65
N ALA A 68 12.14 2.27 4.58
CA ALA A 68 13.38 2.69 5.25
C ALA A 68 13.86 4.06 4.75
N ALA A 69 13.83 4.29 3.43
CA ALA A 69 14.22 5.58 2.86
C ALA A 69 13.21 6.69 3.21
N VAL A 70 11.90 6.39 3.19
CA VAL A 70 10.85 7.38 3.41
C VAL A 70 10.80 7.89 4.85
N LYS A 71 11.10 7.07 5.86
CA LYS A 71 10.98 7.47 7.29
C LYS A 71 11.67 8.80 7.60
N ALA A 72 12.93 8.96 7.21
CA ALA A 72 13.70 10.17 7.49
C ALA A 72 13.14 11.39 6.75
N TYR A 73 12.72 11.22 5.49
CA TYR A 73 12.10 12.30 4.70
C TYR A 73 10.77 12.73 5.29
N PHE A 74 9.92 11.78 5.65
CA PHE A 74 8.63 12.04 6.26
C PHE A 74 8.76 12.88 7.55
N LEU A 75 9.66 12.50 8.45
CA LEU A 75 9.91 13.23 9.69
C LEU A 75 10.41 14.67 9.43
N ARG A 76 11.33 14.85 8.47
CA ARG A 76 11.80 16.20 8.07
C ARG A 76 10.68 17.05 7.47
N PHE A 77 9.86 16.44 6.60
CA PHE A 77 8.73 17.15 5.99
C PHE A 77 7.69 17.58 7.01
N THR A 78 7.27 16.67 7.89
CA THR A 78 6.27 16.98 8.92
C THR A 78 6.79 17.92 10.01
N SER A 79 8.11 17.94 10.26
CA SER A 79 8.73 18.94 11.12
C SER A 79 8.75 20.33 10.49
N ARG A 80 9.06 20.42 9.18
CA ARG A 80 9.13 21.68 8.46
C ARG A 80 7.75 22.23 8.06
N TRP A 81 6.87 21.35 7.66
CA TRP A 81 5.49 21.63 7.25
C TRP A 81 4.52 20.71 7.98
N PRO A 82 4.11 21.08 9.20
CA PRO A 82 3.31 20.19 10.07
C PRO A 82 1.86 19.98 9.61
N THR A 83 1.37 20.86 8.71
CA THR A 83 0.01 20.78 8.15
C THR A 83 0.01 20.93 6.64
N VAL A 84 -1.09 20.54 5.99
CA VAL A 84 -1.27 20.74 4.55
C VAL A 84 -1.23 22.23 4.18
N THR A 85 -1.74 23.10 5.05
CA THR A 85 -1.70 24.56 4.86
C THR A 85 -0.27 25.09 4.90
N ALA A 86 0.54 24.63 5.85
CA ALA A 86 1.94 25.01 5.91
C ALA A 86 2.71 24.54 4.65
N LEU A 87 2.42 23.33 4.16
CA LEU A 87 3.02 22.82 2.93
C LEU A 87 2.54 23.60 1.69
N ALA A 88 1.27 23.95 1.61
CA ALA A 88 0.72 24.73 0.49
C ALA A 88 1.34 26.12 0.35
N ALA A 89 1.70 26.74 1.49
CA ALA A 89 2.35 28.05 1.55
C ALA A 89 3.87 27.98 1.27
N ALA A 90 4.45 26.78 1.15
CA ALA A 90 5.89 26.62 0.92
C ALA A 90 6.31 27.10 -0.48
N GLU A 91 7.52 27.63 -0.58
CA GLU A 91 8.15 27.94 -1.86
C GLU A 91 8.50 26.65 -2.62
N ASP A 92 8.28 26.65 -3.94
CA ASP A 92 8.52 25.49 -4.79
C ASP A 92 9.95 24.97 -4.65
N GLY A 93 10.95 25.88 -4.65
CA GLY A 93 12.36 25.55 -4.50
C GLY A 93 12.68 24.82 -3.20
N ASP A 94 12.06 25.21 -2.10
CA ASP A 94 12.22 24.61 -0.78
C ASP A 94 11.71 23.18 -0.72
N VAL A 95 10.53 22.95 -1.31
CA VAL A 95 9.92 21.59 -1.38
C VAL A 95 10.76 20.70 -2.28
N MET A 96 11.24 21.22 -3.45
CA MET A 96 12.10 20.44 -4.34
C MET A 96 13.43 20.10 -3.69
N ALA A 97 14.05 21.03 -2.96
CA ALA A 97 15.28 20.78 -2.22
C ALA A 97 15.10 19.75 -1.10
N ALA A 98 14.01 19.84 -0.33
CA ALA A 98 13.70 18.87 0.72
C ALA A 98 13.38 17.47 0.14
N TRP A 99 12.89 17.39 -1.10
CA TRP A 99 12.59 16.14 -1.81
C TRP A 99 13.84 15.48 -2.43
N ALA A 100 14.96 16.19 -2.52
CA ALA A 100 16.17 15.70 -3.17
C ALA A 100 16.61 14.35 -2.59
N GLY A 101 16.87 13.37 -3.47
CA GLY A 101 17.20 11.99 -3.11
C GLY A 101 16.04 10.99 -3.13
N LEU A 102 14.77 11.43 -3.07
CA LEU A 102 13.63 10.52 -3.26
C LEU A 102 13.36 10.17 -4.72
N GLY A 103 13.90 10.94 -5.66
CA GLY A 103 13.67 10.77 -7.09
C GLY A 103 12.25 11.09 -7.56
N TYR A 104 12.02 10.90 -8.87
CA TYR A 104 10.69 11.11 -9.48
C TYR A 104 10.05 12.45 -9.08
N TYR A 105 10.72 13.56 -9.35
CA TYR A 105 10.32 14.92 -8.94
C TYR A 105 8.91 15.36 -9.38
N ALA A 106 8.32 14.68 -10.37
CA ALA A 106 6.91 14.91 -10.70
C ALA A 106 5.98 14.63 -9.51
N ARG A 107 6.35 13.73 -8.59
CA ARG A 107 5.59 13.48 -7.35
C ARG A 107 5.63 14.70 -6.43
N ALA A 108 6.79 15.31 -6.26
CA ALA A 108 6.93 16.52 -5.42
C ALA A 108 6.14 17.71 -6.00
N ARG A 109 6.17 17.90 -7.32
CA ARG A 109 5.34 18.93 -7.98
C ARG A 109 3.84 18.69 -7.79
N ASN A 110 3.40 17.45 -7.97
CA ASN A 110 1.99 17.09 -7.75
C ASN A 110 1.60 17.16 -6.28
N LEU A 111 2.52 16.81 -5.36
CA LEU A 111 2.32 16.97 -3.92
C LEU A 111 2.01 18.42 -3.57
N LEU A 112 2.85 19.37 -4.02
CA LEU A 112 2.66 20.80 -3.75
C LEU A 112 1.38 21.33 -4.41
N LYS A 113 1.10 20.95 -5.66
CA LYS A 113 -0.14 21.29 -6.33
C LYS A 113 -1.36 20.78 -5.58
N CYS A 114 -1.33 19.52 -5.13
CA CYS A 114 -2.40 18.92 -4.34
C CYS A 114 -2.61 19.66 -3.00
N ALA A 115 -1.53 19.99 -2.27
CA ALA A 115 -1.63 20.75 -1.02
C ALA A 115 -2.32 22.09 -1.25
N ARG A 116 -1.95 22.81 -2.31
CA ARG A 116 -2.59 24.09 -2.68
C ARG A 116 -4.07 23.90 -3.04
N THR A 117 -4.41 22.91 -3.84
CA THR A 117 -5.82 22.59 -4.16
C THR A 117 -6.63 22.25 -2.89
N VAL A 118 -6.08 21.46 -1.95
CA VAL A 118 -6.76 21.17 -0.68
C VAL A 118 -7.03 22.46 0.12
N VAL A 119 -6.11 23.40 0.11
CA VAL A 119 -6.32 24.68 0.82
C VAL A 119 -7.32 25.58 0.10
N THR A 120 -7.19 25.76 -1.22
CA THR A 120 -8.03 26.68 -1.98
C THR A 120 -9.46 26.19 -2.16
N ASP A 121 -9.64 24.92 -2.46
CA ASP A 121 -10.91 24.35 -2.90
C ASP A 121 -11.64 23.61 -1.78
N HIS A 122 -10.90 23.20 -0.73
CA HIS A 122 -11.43 22.40 0.40
C HIS A 122 -11.13 23.01 1.78
N GLY A 123 -10.71 24.29 1.84
CA GLY A 123 -10.47 24.99 3.11
C GLY A 123 -9.40 24.37 4.01
N GLY A 124 -8.45 23.62 3.45
CA GLY A 124 -7.38 22.97 4.20
C GLY A 124 -7.74 21.60 4.80
N ALA A 125 -8.92 21.08 4.49
CA ALA A 125 -9.35 19.74 4.90
C ALA A 125 -9.40 18.78 3.71
N PHE A 126 -8.85 17.58 3.85
CA PHE A 126 -8.97 16.56 2.81
C PHE A 126 -10.43 16.10 2.68
N PRO A 127 -10.95 15.94 1.46
CA PRO A 127 -12.26 15.34 1.26
C PRO A 127 -12.25 13.88 1.73
N THR A 128 -13.40 13.41 2.21
CA THR A 128 -13.50 12.08 2.83
C THR A 128 -13.84 10.99 1.83
N SER A 129 -14.57 11.31 0.74
CA SER A 129 -14.98 10.31 -0.24
C SER A 129 -13.86 10.00 -1.23
N ARG A 130 -13.82 8.75 -1.69
CA ARG A 130 -12.87 8.29 -2.70
C ARG A 130 -12.98 9.09 -4.01
N GLU A 131 -14.18 9.42 -4.44
CA GLU A 131 -14.47 10.19 -5.66
C GLU A 131 -13.89 11.59 -5.58
N ALA A 132 -14.09 12.28 -4.46
CA ALA A 132 -13.54 13.62 -4.25
C ALA A 132 -12.01 13.59 -4.10
N LEU A 133 -11.44 12.55 -3.46
CA LEU A 133 -9.99 12.37 -3.39
C LEU A 133 -9.37 12.15 -4.77
N LEU A 134 -10.05 11.43 -5.68
CA LEU A 134 -9.57 11.21 -7.06
C LEU A 134 -9.49 12.49 -7.90
N SER A 135 -10.22 13.54 -7.55
CA SER A 135 -10.15 14.83 -8.25
C SER A 135 -8.89 15.64 -7.90
N LEU A 136 -8.20 15.27 -6.83
CA LEU A 136 -7.01 15.98 -6.36
C LEU A 136 -5.78 15.67 -7.22
N PRO A 137 -4.91 16.67 -7.49
CA PRO A 137 -3.71 16.48 -8.30
C PRO A 137 -2.79 15.37 -7.78
N GLY A 138 -2.44 14.41 -8.64
CA GLY A 138 -1.50 13.34 -8.31
C GLY A 138 -2.06 12.21 -7.43
N ILE A 139 -3.35 12.24 -7.10
CA ILE A 139 -4.03 11.16 -6.40
C ILE A 139 -4.66 10.21 -7.42
N GLY A 140 -4.13 9.01 -7.50
CA GLY A 140 -4.68 7.93 -8.33
C GLY A 140 -5.63 7.02 -7.55
N PRO A 141 -6.25 6.03 -8.25
CA PRO A 141 -7.25 5.13 -7.64
C PRO A 141 -6.77 4.43 -6.36
N TYR A 142 -5.51 3.95 -6.33
CA TYR A 142 -4.91 3.35 -5.14
C TYR A 142 -4.81 4.35 -3.98
N THR A 143 -4.20 5.51 -4.22
CA THR A 143 -3.98 6.53 -3.18
C THR A 143 -5.31 7.05 -2.63
N ALA A 144 -6.31 7.25 -3.48
CA ALA A 144 -7.65 7.66 -3.06
C ALA A 144 -8.29 6.62 -2.12
N SER A 145 -8.25 5.33 -2.50
CA SER A 145 -8.78 4.25 -1.65
C SER A 145 -7.99 4.12 -0.34
N ALA A 146 -6.66 4.27 -0.37
CA ALA A 146 -5.81 4.20 0.82
C ALA A 146 -6.15 5.33 1.81
N ILE A 147 -6.25 6.58 1.33
CA ILE A 147 -6.62 7.73 2.18
C ILE A 147 -8.04 7.55 2.73
N ALA A 148 -9.02 7.23 1.87
CA ALA A 148 -10.41 7.06 2.27
C ALA A 148 -10.55 5.96 3.34
N SER A 149 -9.85 4.85 3.19
CA SER A 149 -9.90 3.74 4.14
C SER A 149 -9.12 4.04 5.42
N ILE A 150 -7.86 4.46 5.33
CA ILE A 150 -6.97 4.58 6.48
C ILE A 150 -7.29 5.82 7.33
N ALA A 151 -7.58 6.96 6.70
CA ALA A 151 -7.82 8.22 7.41
C ALA A 151 -9.28 8.40 7.85
N PHE A 152 -10.23 7.84 7.09
CA PHE A 152 -11.66 8.11 7.29
C PHE A 152 -12.50 6.86 7.56
N ASP A 153 -11.87 5.67 7.65
CA ASP A 153 -12.57 4.39 7.85
C ASP A 153 -13.69 4.10 6.83
N ASN A 154 -13.57 4.60 5.61
CA ASN A 154 -14.45 4.20 4.54
C ASN A 154 -14.10 2.77 4.06
N PRO A 155 -15.08 1.91 3.79
CA PRO A 155 -14.85 0.51 3.42
C PRO A 155 -14.33 0.39 1.98
N GLU A 156 -13.25 1.09 1.67
CA GLU A 156 -12.58 1.07 0.38
C GLU A 156 -11.56 -0.06 0.29
N THR A 157 -11.53 -0.72 -0.84
CA THR A 157 -10.58 -1.80 -1.09
C THR A 157 -9.25 -1.24 -1.54
N VAL A 158 -8.21 -1.47 -0.75
CA VAL A 158 -6.84 -1.02 -1.02
C VAL A 158 -6.02 -2.19 -1.56
N VAL A 159 -5.50 -2.07 -2.80
CA VAL A 159 -4.75 -3.15 -3.45
C VAL A 159 -3.40 -2.63 -3.95
N ASP A 160 -2.35 -2.92 -3.21
CA ASP A 160 -0.94 -2.73 -3.61
C ASP A 160 -0.32 -4.06 -4.07
N GLY A 161 0.96 -4.05 -4.42
CA GLY A 161 1.68 -5.27 -4.81
C GLY A 161 1.80 -6.32 -3.70
N ASN A 162 1.69 -5.95 -2.43
CA ASN A 162 1.62 -6.91 -1.31
C ASN A 162 0.26 -7.58 -1.27
N VAL A 163 -0.80 -6.79 -1.38
CA VAL A 163 -2.18 -7.28 -1.41
C VAL A 163 -2.42 -8.16 -2.64
N GLU A 164 -1.94 -7.76 -3.85
CA GLU A 164 -1.98 -8.61 -5.06
C GLU A 164 -1.36 -9.98 -4.79
N ARG A 165 -0.20 -10.04 -4.14
CA ARG A 165 0.48 -11.30 -3.81
C ARG A 165 -0.27 -12.12 -2.77
N VAL A 166 -0.77 -11.49 -1.72
CA VAL A 166 -1.56 -12.15 -0.69
C VAL A 166 -2.82 -12.78 -1.30
N MET A 167 -3.57 -12.02 -2.10
CA MET A 167 -4.79 -12.49 -2.75
C MET A 167 -4.50 -13.61 -3.76
N ALA A 168 -3.44 -13.46 -4.58
CA ALA A 168 -3.05 -14.50 -5.53
C ALA A 168 -2.77 -15.85 -4.83
N ARG A 169 -2.10 -15.81 -3.67
CA ARG A 169 -1.80 -17.02 -2.89
C ARG A 169 -3.01 -17.54 -2.11
N LEU A 170 -3.78 -16.65 -1.51
CA LEU A 170 -4.94 -17.02 -0.71
C LEU A 170 -5.96 -17.81 -1.54
N TYR A 171 -6.15 -17.43 -2.80
CA TYR A 171 -7.11 -18.04 -3.73
C TYR A 171 -6.47 -18.90 -4.83
N ASP A 172 -5.14 -19.08 -4.80
CA ASP A 172 -4.36 -19.86 -5.78
C ASP A 172 -4.57 -19.40 -7.23
N ILE A 173 -4.50 -18.10 -7.48
CA ILE A 173 -4.75 -17.49 -8.79
C ILE A 173 -3.48 -17.55 -9.63
N HIS A 174 -3.51 -18.35 -10.69
CA HIS A 174 -2.39 -18.57 -11.60
C HIS A 174 -2.35 -17.65 -12.82
N THR A 175 -3.40 -16.87 -13.04
CA THR A 175 -3.40 -15.84 -14.09
C THR A 175 -2.24 -14.85 -13.85
N PRO A 176 -1.38 -14.59 -14.86
CA PRO A 176 -0.23 -13.71 -14.66
C PRO A 176 -0.65 -12.23 -14.47
N LEU A 177 0.14 -11.49 -13.68
CA LEU A 177 0.06 -10.03 -13.65
C LEU A 177 0.57 -9.44 -14.97
N PRO A 178 -0.09 -8.37 -15.51
CA PRO A 178 -1.14 -7.58 -14.89
C PRO A 178 -2.56 -8.10 -15.12
N SER A 179 -2.78 -9.14 -15.93
CA SER A 179 -4.12 -9.63 -16.32
C SER A 179 -4.96 -10.11 -15.13
N ALA A 180 -4.32 -10.59 -14.06
CA ALA A 180 -4.99 -11.02 -12.84
C ALA A 180 -5.57 -9.87 -11.99
N LYS A 181 -5.16 -8.60 -12.21
CA LYS A 181 -5.54 -7.48 -11.33
C LYS A 181 -7.04 -7.33 -11.07
N PRO A 182 -7.93 -7.42 -12.06
CA PRO A 182 -9.37 -7.30 -11.83
C PRO A 182 -9.89 -8.38 -10.88
N GLU A 183 -9.49 -9.63 -11.07
CA GLU A 183 -9.88 -10.75 -10.22
C GLU A 183 -9.32 -10.58 -8.79
N LEU A 184 -8.04 -10.25 -8.65
CA LEU A 184 -7.41 -10.01 -7.35
C LEU A 184 -8.09 -8.88 -6.57
N THR A 185 -8.48 -7.81 -7.28
CA THR A 185 -9.23 -6.69 -6.68
C THR A 185 -10.63 -7.13 -6.23
N GLN A 186 -11.31 -7.95 -7.03
CA GLN A 186 -12.62 -8.49 -6.66
C GLN A 186 -12.53 -9.39 -5.41
N ARG A 187 -11.52 -10.26 -5.34
CA ARG A 187 -11.26 -11.10 -4.15
C ARG A 187 -10.95 -10.25 -2.91
N ALA A 188 -10.11 -9.23 -3.05
CA ALA A 188 -9.80 -8.31 -1.96
C ALA A 188 -11.05 -7.56 -1.48
N ARG A 189 -11.93 -7.13 -2.41
CA ARG A 189 -13.20 -6.46 -2.09
C ARG A 189 -14.11 -7.34 -1.24
N GLY A 190 -14.21 -8.62 -1.56
CA GLY A 190 -15.02 -9.59 -0.79
C GLY A 190 -14.53 -9.81 0.64
N LEU A 191 -13.29 -9.43 0.95
CA LEU A 191 -12.71 -9.52 2.30
C LEU A 191 -12.65 -8.18 3.03
N THR A 192 -12.88 -7.06 2.34
CA THR A 192 -12.83 -5.73 2.96
C THR A 192 -14.01 -5.55 3.91
N PRO A 193 -13.80 -5.39 5.23
CA PRO A 193 -14.87 -5.29 6.19
C PRO A 193 -15.42 -3.86 6.27
N ASN A 194 -16.67 -3.74 6.76
CA ASN A 194 -17.27 -2.44 7.08
C ASN A 194 -16.77 -1.85 8.41
N LYS A 195 -16.24 -2.70 9.30
CA LYS A 195 -15.66 -2.27 10.58
C LYS A 195 -14.14 -2.28 10.49
N ARG A 196 -13.50 -1.19 10.88
CA ARG A 196 -12.05 -1.05 10.87
C ARG A 196 -11.41 -1.28 9.48
N PRO A 197 -11.99 -0.77 8.38
CA PRO A 197 -11.44 -1.03 7.04
C PRO A 197 -10.02 -0.45 6.87
N GLY A 198 -9.71 0.67 7.53
CA GLY A 198 -8.37 1.26 7.52
C GLY A 198 -7.32 0.38 8.21
N ASP A 199 -7.67 -0.23 9.34
CA ASP A 199 -6.80 -1.22 10.01
C ASP A 199 -6.64 -2.47 9.13
N TYR A 200 -7.73 -2.93 8.52
CA TYR A 200 -7.70 -4.09 7.62
C TYR A 200 -6.79 -3.85 6.41
N ALA A 201 -6.89 -2.70 5.77
CA ALA A 201 -6.02 -2.34 4.64
C ALA A 201 -4.55 -2.40 5.04
N GLN A 202 -4.20 -1.79 6.18
CA GLN A 202 -2.84 -1.83 6.73
C GLN A 202 -2.42 -3.26 7.13
N ALA A 203 -3.35 -4.06 7.68
CA ALA A 203 -3.09 -5.44 8.09
C ALA A 203 -2.71 -6.34 6.91
N VAL A 204 -3.43 -6.25 5.77
CA VAL A 204 -3.08 -7.04 4.57
C VAL A 204 -1.74 -6.61 4.00
N MET A 205 -1.44 -5.30 3.97
CA MET A 205 -0.13 -4.79 3.54
C MET A 205 0.99 -5.29 4.47
N ASP A 206 0.77 -5.30 5.78
CA ASP A 206 1.74 -5.79 6.76
C ASP A 206 1.94 -7.29 6.65
N LEU A 207 0.87 -8.06 6.51
CA LEU A 207 0.94 -9.50 6.24
C LEU A 207 1.82 -9.80 5.01
N GLY A 208 1.59 -9.06 3.92
CA GLY A 208 2.38 -9.19 2.70
C GLY A 208 3.84 -8.80 2.89
N ALA A 209 4.12 -7.78 3.69
CA ALA A 209 5.48 -7.28 3.92
C ALA A 209 6.30 -8.14 4.89
N THR A 210 5.66 -8.84 5.85
CA THR A 210 6.34 -9.51 6.95
C THR A 210 6.25 -11.04 6.91
N LEU A 211 5.08 -11.60 6.59
CA LEU A 211 4.85 -13.05 6.60
C LEU A 211 4.70 -13.63 5.19
N CYS A 212 3.79 -13.07 4.38
CA CYS A 212 3.55 -13.54 3.01
C CYS A 212 4.55 -12.92 2.03
N THR A 213 5.85 -13.01 2.34
CA THR A 213 6.94 -12.41 1.59
C THR A 213 7.12 -13.04 0.21
N PRO A 214 7.79 -12.34 -0.76
CA PRO A 214 7.92 -12.85 -2.13
C PRO A 214 8.61 -14.21 -2.24
N ARG A 215 9.72 -14.43 -1.52
CA ARG A 215 10.58 -15.62 -1.70
C ARG A 215 10.37 -16.72 -0.67
N SER A 216 10.21 -16.37 0.59
CA SER A 216 10.14 -17.33 1.70
C SER A 216 9.00 -16.98 2.64
N PRO A 217 7.74 -17.24 2.26
CA PRO A 217 6.61 -16.91 3.11
C PRO A 217 6.57 -17.77 4.37
N ALA A 218 6.35 -17.13 5.53
CA ALA A 218 6.25 -17.79 6.82
C ALA A 218 4.83 -18.35 7.05
N CYS A 219 4.41 -19.30 6.21
CA CYS A 219 3.04 -19.83 6.18
C CYS A 219 2.61 -20.48 7.50
N GLY A 220 3.53 -21.04 8.29
CA GLY A 220 3.21 -21.75 9.55
C GLY A 220 2.62 -20.86 10.63
N ILE A 221 2.93 -19.55 10.62
CA ILE A 221 2.44 -18.55 11.59
C ILE A 221 1.48 -17.54 10.97
N CYS A 222 1.04 -17.77 9.74
CA CYS A 222 0.15 -16.86 9.02
C CYS A 222 -1.28 -16.97 9.58
N PRO A 223 -1.98 -15.85 9.88
CA PRO A 223 -3.36 -15.88 10.37
C PRO A 223 -4.34 -16.51 9.38
N TRP A 224 -3.98 -16.54 8.10
CA TRP A 224 -4.74 -17.18 7.03
C TRP A 224 -4.12 -18.52 6.56
N HIS A 225 -3.33 -19.20 7.40
CA HIS A 225 -2.69 -20.44 7.01
C HIS A 225 -3.69 -21.54 6.61
N THR A 226 -4.80 -21.66 7.35
CA THR A 226 -5.84 -22.70 7.10
C THR A 226 -6.60 -22.47 5.80
N PRO A 227 -7.18 -21.27 5.52
CA PRO A 227 -7.91 -21.02 4.29
C PRO A 227 -7.03 -20.85 3.04
N CYS A 228 -5.71 -20.71 3.17
CA CYS A 228 -4.83 -20.40 2.04
C CYS A 228 -4.72 -21.60 1.06
N VAL A 229 -5.28 -21.43 -0.14
CA VAL A 229 -5.33 -22.47 -1.17
C VAL A 229 -3.95 -22.78 -1.72
N ALA A 230 -3.15 -21.75 -2.05
CA ALA A 230 -1.79 -21.97 -2.57
C ALA A 230 -0.89 -22.71 -1.57
N ARG A 231 -1.02 -22.43 -0.26
CA ARG A 231 -0.29 -23.19 0.76
C ARG A 231 -0.69 -24.65 0.76
N SER A 232 -1.97 -24.96 0.65
CA SER A 232 -2.46 -26.33 0.61
C SER A 232 -2.01 -27.10 -0.63
N ASN A 233 -1.90 -26.38 -1.76
CA ASN A 233 -1.49 -26.96 -3.04
C ASN A 233 0.04 -26.93 -3.24
N GLY A 234 0.79 -26.27 -2.32
CA GLY A 234 2.25 -26.14 -2.43
C GLY A 234 2.71 -25.12 -3.45
N THR A 235 1.82 -24.30 -4.01
CA THR A 235 2.07 -23.35 -5.11
C THR A 235 2.48 -21.93 -4.66
N GLN A 236 2.50 -21.67 -3.35
CA GLN A 236 2.74 -20.33 -2.81
C GLN A 236 4.06 -19.68 -3.24
N ALA A 237 5.08 -20.46 -3.56
CA ALA A 237 6.37 -19.94 -4.01
C ALA A 237 6.33 -19.40 -5.44
N GLU A 238 5.38 -19.88 -6.27
CA GLU A 238 5.23 -19.51 -7.68
C GLU A 238 4.35 -18.26 -7.89
N LEU A 239 3.55 -17.88 -6.88
CA LEU A 239 2.54 -16.85 -6.99
C LEU A 239 2.96 -15.52 -6.35
N PRO A 240 2.55 -14.37 -6.94
CA PRO A 240 1.81 -14.25 -8.20
C PRO A 240 2.69 -14.48 -9.42
N LYS A 241 2.15 -15.11 -10.45
CA LYS A 241 2.82 -15.21 -11.76
C LYS A 241 2.92 -13.83 -12.42
N LYS A 242 3.97 -13.62 -13.22
CA LYS A 242 4.20 -12.37 -13.96
C LYS A 242 4.50 -12.68 -15.40
N ILE A 243 3.97 -11.87 -16.30
CA ILE A 243 4.39 -11.91 -17.71
C ILE A 243 5.85 -11.44 -17.76
N PRO A 244 6.74 -12.18 -18.44
CA PRO A 244 8.12 -11.75 -18.63
C PRO A 244 8.16 -10.36 -19.29
N LYS A 245 9.03 -9.49 -18.77
CA LYS A 245 9.24 -8.18 -19.40
C LYS A 245 10.04 -8.34 -20.68
N ASN A 246 9.63 -7.62 -21.71
CA ASN A 246 10.47 -7.49 -22.90
C ASN A 246 11.84 -6.92 -22.54
N PRO A 247 12.92 -7.33 -23.24
CA PRO A 247 14.23 -6.75 -23.06
C PRO A 247 14.15 -5.22 -23.20
N LYS A 248 14.84 -4.50 -22.32
CA LYS A 248 14.90 -3.05 -22.46
C LYS A 248 15.70 -2.68 -23.71
N PRO A 249 15.21 -1.75 -24.54
CA PRO A 249 16.01 -1.28 -25.66
C PRO A 249 17.29 -0.61 -25.15
N ILE A 250 18.40 -0.89 -25.81
CA ILE A 250 19.66 -0.17 -25.57
C ILE A 250 19.46 1.26 -26.06
N ARG A 251 19.73 2.25 -25.20
CA ARG A 251 19.70 3.66 -25.55
C ARG A 251 21.10 4.21 -25.48
N TYR A 252 21.55 4.84 -26.56
CA TYR A 252 22.78 5.59 -26.57
C TYR A 252 22.48 7.06 -26.29
N GLY A 253 23.29 7.71 -25.46
CA GLY A 253 23.18 9.11 -25.13
C GLY A 253 24.56 9.73 -24.99
N ILE A 254 24.65 11.03 -25.25
CA ILE A 254 25.86 11.83 -25.06
C ILE A 254 25.51 12.82 -23.92
N ALA A 255 26.37 12.87 -22.89
CA ALA A 255 26.28 13.88 -21.84
C ALA A 255 27.35 14.95 -22.09
N TYR A 256 26.96 16.21 -22.15
CA TYR A 256 27.85 17.35 -22.22
C TYR A 256 28.02 17.93 -20.82
N ILE A 257 29.28 18.11 -20.41
CA ILE A 257 29.63 18.82 -19.17
C ILE A 257 30.23 20.14 -19.58
N ALA A 258 29.50 21.23 -19.33
CA ALA A 258 30.02 22.58 -19.51
C ALA A 258 30.59 23.07 -18.17
N ARG A 259 31.84 23.48 -18.16
CA ARG A 259 32.49 24.16 -17.01
C ARG A 259 32.75 25.60 -17.37
N ARG A 260 32.41 26.49 -16.47
CA ARG A 260 32.83 27.89 -16.57
C ARG A 260 34.30 28.01 -16.24
N ALA A 261 34.94 29.10 -16.72
CA ALA A 261 36.37 29.37 -16.49
C ALA A 261 36.72 29.51 -14.99
N ASP A 262 35.73 29.88 -14.16
CA ASP A 262 35.84 29.98 -12.70
C ASP A 262 35.63 28.62 -11.97
N GLY A 263 35.39 27.53 -12.70
CA GLY A 263 35.22 26.18 -12.17
C GLY A 263 33.83 25.87 -11.60
N ALA A 264 32.86 26.80 -11.72
CA ALA A 264 31.47 26.58 -11.30
C ALA A 264 30.63 25.78 -12.30
#